data_a1a7df3a2518eb62c377f17b4d0c3fad
#
_entry.id   a1a7df3a2518eb62c377f17b4d0c3fad
#
_cell.length_a   1.000
_cell.length_b   1.000
_cell.length_c   1.000
_cell.angle_alpha   90.00
_cell.angle_beta   90.00
_cell.angle_gamma   90.00
#
_symmetry.space_group_name_H-M   'P 1'
#
loop_
_entity.id
_entity.type
_entity.pdbx_description
1 polymer ?
#
loop_
_entity_poly.entity_id
_entity_poly.type
_entity_poly.pdbx_seq_one_letter_code
_entity_poly.pdbx_strand_id
1 'polypeptide(L)'
;MTYRIIKENKIMNMQEATSIMKADSYKMAALSEDTRNNILVHVKDALIAHKDEIFAANAKDMAAAEENGIAASVKKRLKFDEHKLADVTNGIDELIKLPDPVGQIQLKRELDEGLVLQRVSCPIGVIGIIFEARPDALVQISSLCIKSGNCAVASLHRFGI
;
A
#
# COMPACT_ATOMS: atom_id res chain seq x y z
N MET A 1 11.44 7.52 -4.48
CA MET A 1 10.80 6.90 -3.30
C MET A 1 11.91 6.39 -2.40
N THR A 2 12.20 7.07 -1.30
CA THR A 2 13.28 6.66 -0.41
C THR A 2 12.66 5.74 0.63
N TYR A 3 12.78 4.42 0.44
CA TYR A 3 12.54 3.47 1.51
C TYR A 3 13.64 3.70 2.55
N ARG A 4 13.36 4.45 3.59
CA ARG A 4 14.15 4.37 4.81
C ARG A 4 13.77 3.08 5.53
N ILE A 5 14.46 1.99 5.17
CA ILE A 5 14.63 0.88 6.11
C ILE A 5 15.41 1.48 7.25
N ILE A 6 14.75 1.72 8.36
CA ILE A 6 15.39 2.25 9.58
C ILE A 6 16.27 1.12 10.13
N LYS A 7 17.55 1.17 9.81
CA LYS A 7 18.58 0.23 10.25
C LYS A 7 19.15 0.60 11.62
N GLU A 8 18.47 1.39 12.39
CA GLU A 8 18.81 1.70 13.78
C GLU A 8 17.52 1.90 14.57
N ASN A 9 17.46 1.32 15.75
CA ASN A 9 16.38 1.26 16.73
C ASN A 9 15.80 2.64 17.19
N LYS A 10 15.55 3.54 16.26
CA LYS A 10 14.83 4.76 16.53
C LYS A 10 13.37 4.54 16.14
N ILE A 11 12.54 4.22 17.12
CA ILE A 11 11.07 4.28 16.97
C ILE A 11 10.77 5.73 16.58
N MET A 12 10.49 5.93 15.28
CA MET A 12 10.12 7.24 14.78
C MET A 12 8.75 7.58 15.37
N ASN A 13 8.66 8.76 16.01
CA ASN A 13 7.39 9.27 16.50
C ASN A 13 6.40 9.38 15.31
N MET A 14 5.16 8.99 15.52
CA MET A 14 4.09 9.05 14.51
C MET A 14 3.99 10.45 13.88
N GLN A 15 4.18 11.49 14.67
CA GLN A 15 4.13 12.88 14.20
C GLN A 15 5.27 13.22 13.24
N GLU A 16 6.49 12.73 13.50
CA GLU A 16 7.64 12.89 12.61
C GLU A 16 7.40 12.11 11.30
N ALA A 17 6.95 10.85 11.40
CA ALA A 17 6.66 10.01 10.25
C ALA A 17 5.60 10.65 9.33
N THR A 18 4.50 11.11 9.90
CA THR A 18 3.42 11.74 9.14
C THR A 18 3.84 13.07 8.51
N SER A 19 4.70 13.86 9.18
CA SER A 19 5.24 15.10 8.62
C SER A 19 6.13 14.86 7.41
N ILE A 20 7.02 13.85 7.48
CA ILE A 20 7.86 13.44 6.34
C ILE A 20 6.98 12.95 5.19
N MET A 21 6.01 12.10 5.47
CA MET A 21 5.11 11.56 4.45
C MET A 21 4.24 12.65 3.82
N LYS A 22 3.84 13.66 4.59
CA LYS A 22 3.11 14.81 4.04
C LYS A 22 3.95 15.55 2.99
N ALA A 23 5.23 15.80 3.27
CA ALA A 23 6.15 16.42 2.32
C ALA A 23 6.36 15.53 1.07
N ASP A 24 6.52 14.22 1.26
CA ASP A 24 6.72 13.28 0.16
C ASP A 24 5.44 13.02 -0.65
N SER A 25 4.25 13.24 -0.08
CA SER A 25 2.99 13.07 -0.80
C SER A 25 2.85 14.02 -1.99
N TYR A 26 3.41 15.22 -1.92
CA TYR A 26 3.44 16.15 -3.08
C TYR A 26 4.33 15.61 -4.20
N LYS A 27 5.47 14.99 -3.86
CA LYS A 27 6.36 14.37 -4.84
C LYS A 27 5.68 13.15 -5.47
N MET A 28 4.99 12.35 -4.65
CA MET A 28 4.25 11.16 -5.11
C MET A 28 3.13 11.53 -6.07
N ALA A 29 2.39 12.59 -5.76
CA ALA A 29 1.31 13.11 -6.60
C ALA A 29 1.79 13.62 -7.97
N ALA A 30 3.06 14.06 -8.06
CA ALA A 30 3.68 14.58 -9.29
C ALA A 30 4.31 13.48 -10.17
N LEU A 31 4.38 12.21 -9.70
CA LEU A 31 4.94 11.13 -10.50
C LEU A 31 4.04 10.79 -11.69
N SER A 32 4.66 10.50 -12.84
CA SER A 32 3.95 9.99 -14.01
C SER A 32 3.36 8.60 -13.75
N GLU A 33 2.36 8.21 -14.55
CA GLU A 33 1.80 6.85 -14.52
C GLU A 33 2.88 5.80 -14.71
N ASP A 34 3.74 5.96 -15.71
CA ASP A 34 4.84 5.02 -16.01
C ASP A 34 5.74 4.84 -14.80
N THR A 35 6.08 5.92 -14.10
CA THR A 35 6.92 5.84 -12.90
C THR A 35 6.20 5.07 -11.79
N ARG A 36 4.91 5.33 -11.56
CA ARG A 36 4.12 4.59 -10.55
C ARG A 36 3.96 3.11 -10.91
N ASN A 37 3.73 2.81 -12.19
CA ASN A 37 3.66 1.43 -12.68
C ASN A 37 5.01 0.71 -12.53
N ASN A 38 6.14 1.36 -12.83
CA ASN A 38 7.46 0.79 -12.61
C ASN A 38 7.75 0.51 -11.12
N ILE A 39 7.30 1.39 -10.22
CA ILE A 39 7.40 1.12 -8.77
C ILE A 39 6.61 -0.14 -8.40
N LEU A 40 5.42 -0.34 -8.96
CA LEU A 40 4.61 -1.54 -8.72
C LEU A 40 5.29 -2.81 -9.23
N VAL A 41 5.94 -2.76 -10.40
CA VAL A 41 6.76 -3.88 -10.90
C VAL A 41 7.88 -4.21 -9.91
N HIS A 42 8.62 -3.21 -9.44
CA HIS A 42 9.69 -3.44 -8.46
C HIS A 42 9.18 -3.99 -7.11
N VAL A 43 8.00 -3.56 -6.66
CA VAL A 43 7.37 -4.14 -5.46
C VAL A 43 7.05 -5.61 -5.67
N LYS A 44 6.46 -5.97 -6.81
CA LYS A 44 6.17 -7.36 -7.17
C LYS A 44 7.46 -8.21 -7.19
N ASP A 45 8.47 -7.75 -7.89
CA ASP A 45 9.74 -8.46 -8.02
C ASP A 45 10.43 -8.67 -6.66
N ALA A 46 10.39 -7.65 -5.80
CA ALA A 46 10.91 -7.74 -4.44
C ALA A 46 10.14 -8.76 -3.57
N LEU A 47 8.80 -8.81 -3.68
CA LEU A 47 7.99 -9.81 -2.98
C LEU A 47 8.36 -11.24 -3.40
N ILE A 48 8.56 -11.47 -4.69
CA ILE A 48 8.96 -12.77 -5.22
C ILE A 48 10.39 -13.12 -4.78
N ALA A 49 11.33 -12.17 -4.85
CA ALA A 49 12.73 -12.38 -4.47
C ALA A 49 12.91 -12.72 -2.98
N HIS A 50 12.07 -12.13 -2.11
CA HIS A 50 12.14 -12.31 -0.65
C HIS A 50 11.07 -13.25 -0.09
N LYS A 51 10.43 -14.07 -0.94
CA LYS A 51 9.32 -14.94 -0.53
C LYS A 51 9.65 -15.85 0.63
N ASP A 52 10.82 -16.47 0.63
CA ASP A 52 11.23 -17.42 1.66
C ASP A 52 11.40 -16.73 3.04
N GLU A 53 11.90 -15.50 3.06
CA GLU A 53 12.01 -14.70 4.28
C GLU A 53 10.61 -14.32 4.81
N ILE A 54 9.70 -13.93 3.91
CA ILE A 54 8.32 -13.59 4.24
C ILE A 54 7.58 -14.80 4.80
N PHE A 55 7.71 -15.97 4.18
CA PHE A 55 7.08 -17.20 4.64
C PHE A 55 7.65 -17.66 5.99
N ALA A 56 8.96 -17.56 6.19
CA ALA A 56 9.59 -17.87 7.47
C ALA A 56 9.13 -16.94 8.60
N ALA A 57 8.95 -15.64 8.30
CA ALA A 57 8.40 -14.69 9.26
C ALA A 57 6.92 -15.00 9.57
N ASN A 58 6.11 -15.28 8.55
CA ASN A 58 4.70 -15.62 8.72
C ASN A 58 4.51 -16.93 9.50
N ALA A 59 5.40 -17.92 9.32
CA ALA A 59 5.38 -19.15 10.09
C ALA A 59 5.55 -18.90 11.61
N LYS A 60 6.41 -17.94 11.98
CA LYS A 60 6.57 -17.53 13.40
C LYS A 60 5.31 -16.85 13.93
N ASP A 61 4.69 -15.98 13.14
CA ASP A 61 3.42 -15.33 13.52
C ASP A 61 2.30 -16.36 13.69
N MET A 62 2.24 -17.38 12.81
CA MET A 62 1.26 -18.48 12.91
C MET A 62 1.48 -19.32 14.16
N ALA A 63 2.72 -19.64 14.51
CA ALA A 63 3.05 -20.39 15.74
C ALA A 63 2.64 -19.60 16.99
N ALA A 64 2.97 -18.31 17.04
CA ALA A 64 2.56 -17.41 18.12
C ALA A 64 1.02 -17.29 18.23
N ALA A 65 0.32 -17.24 17.11
CA ALA A 65 -1.15 -17.22 17.09
C ALA A 65 -1.76 -18.52 17.62
N GLU A 66 -1.11 -19.67 17.38
CA GLU A 66 -1.53 -20.95 17.94
C GLU A 66 -1.34 -21.01 19.46
N GLU A 67 -0.15 -20.61 19.95
CA GLU A 67 0.18 -20.56 21.38
C GLU A 67 -0.78 -19.65 22.16
N ASN A 68 -1.17 -18.53 21.57
CA ASN A 68 -2.09 -17.56 22.20
C ASN A 68 -3.57 -17.93 22.01
N GLY A 69 -3.92 -19.09 21.46
CA GLY A 69 -5.29 -19.55 21.31
C GLY A 69 -6.15 -18.69 20.39
N ILE A 70 -5.53 -18.02 19.40
CA ILE A 70 -6.23 -17.14 18.46
C ILE A 70 -7.25 -17.93 17.63
N ALA A 71 -8.44 -17.35 17.42
CA ALA A 71 -9.53 -17.99 16.71
C ALA A 71 -9.12 -18.45 15.29
N ALA A 72 -9.60 -19.60 14.86
CA ALA A 72 -9.27 -20.20 13.56
C ALA A 72 -9.56 -19.27 12.37
N SER A 73 -10.63 -18.45 12.44
CA SER A 73 -10.98 -17.48 11.42
C SER A 73 -9.92 -16.37 11.27
N VAL A 74 -9.28 -15.96 12.36
CA VAL A 74 -8.20 -14.98 12.37
C VAL A 74 -6.91 -15.61 11.84
N LYS A 75 -6.57 -16.84 12.29
CA LYS A 75 -5.40 -17.59 11.79
C LYS A 75 -5.48 -17.79 10.27
N LYS A 76 -6.67 -18.09 9.73
CA LYS A 76 -6.88 -18.19 8.27
C LYS A 76 -6.55 -16.90 7.54
N ARG A 77 -6.85 -15.74 8.12
CA ARG A 77 -6.52 -14.42 7.54
C ARG A 77 -5.03 -14.07 7.69
N LEU A 78 -4.40 -14.51 8.78
CA LEU A 78 -2.99 -14.25 9.07
C LEU A 78 -2.06 -15.05 8.15
N LYS A 79 -2.49 -16.22 7.70
CA LYS A 79 -1.69 -17.10 6.86
C LYS A 79 -1.32 -16.42 5.54
N PHE A 80 -0.01 -16.39 5.22
CA PHE A 80 0.53 -15.89 3.96
C PHE A 80 1.44 -16.97 3.34
N ASP A 81 0.93 -17.65 2.34
CA ASP A 81 1.58 -18.76 1.65
C ASP A 81 1.77 -18.45 0.15
N GLU A 82 2.26 -19.43 -0.62
CA GLU A 82 2.50 -19.33 -2.06
C GLU A 82 1.24 -18.90 -2.82
N HIS A 83 0.06 -19.39 -2.42
CA HIS A 83 -1.21 -19.00 -3.05
C HIS A 83 -1.51 -17.52 -2.80
N LYS A 84 -1.34 -17.05 -1.57
CA LYS A 84 -1.51 -15.64 -1.22
C LYS A 84 -0.51 -14.73 -1.90
N LEU A 85 0.74 -15.18 -2.03
CA LEU A 85 1.75 -14.46 -2.79
C LEU A 85 1.36 -14.34 -4.26
N ALA A 86 0.90 -15.43 -4.88
CA ALA A 86 0.41 -15.42 -6.26
C ALA A 86 -0.79 -14.47 -6.43
N ASP A 87 -1.75 -14.49 -5.51
CA ASP A 87 -2.91 -13.60 -5.54
C ASP A 87 -2.51 -12.12 -5.52
N VAL A 88 -1.60 -11.73 -4.61
CA VAL A 88 -1.20 -10.31 -4.50
C VAL A 88 -0.32 -9.87 -5.67
N THR A 89 0.55 -10.73 -6.19
CA THR A 89 1.38 -10.41 -7.36
C THR A 89 0.55 -10.31 -8.64
N ASN A 90 -0.43 -11.20 -8.85
CA ASN A 90 -1.41 -11.09 -9.92
C ASN A 90 -2.25 -9.82 -9.77
N GLY A 91 -2.66 -9.48 -8.55
CA GLY A 91 -3.38 -8.23 -8.28
C GLY A 91 -2.58 -6.99 -8.65
N ILE A 92 -1.26 -7.00 -8.46
CA ILE A 92 -0.38 -5.91 -8.90
C ILE A 92 -0.34 -5.83 -10.43
N ASP A 93 -0.22 -6.98 -11.12
CA ASP A 93 -0.23 -7.02 -12.59
C ASP A 93 -1.53 -6.49 -13.19
N GLU A 94 -2.67 -6.83 -12.60
CA GLU A 94 -3.96 -6.30 -13.02
C GLU A 94 -4.07 -4.79 -12.72
N LEU A 95 -3.56 -4.34 -11.57
CA LEU A 95 -3.58 -2.93 -11.20
C LEU A 95 -2.75 -2.06 -12.16
N ILE A 96 -1.62 -2.56 -12.63
CA ILE A 96 -0.77 -1.88 -13.63
C ILE A 96 -1.53 -1.65 -14.94
N LYS A 97 -2.37 -2.60 -15.36
CA LYS A 97 -3.15 -2.53 -16.61
C LYS A 97 -4.32 -1.53 -16.54
N LEU A 98 -4.75 -1.16 -15.33
CA LEU A 98 -5.82 -0.19 -15.18
C LEU A 98 -5.39 1.21 -15.63
N PRO A 99 -6.31 2.01 -16.21
CA PRO A 99 -6.03 3.38 -16.58
C PRO A 99 -5.52 4.21 -15.38
N ASP A 100 -4.73 5.24 -15.66
CA ASP A 100 -4.28 6.17 -14.62
C ASP A 100 -5.48 6.82 -13.93
N PRO A 101 -5.65 6.67 -12.62
CA PRO A 101 -6.72 7.33 -11.88
C PRO A 101 -6.47 8.81 -11.62
N VAL A 102 -5.25 9.32 -11.86
CA VAL A 102 -4.85 10.70 -11.57
C VAL A 102 -4.99 11.57 -12.81
N GLY A 103 -5.51 12.77 -12.63
CA GLY A 103 -5.65 13.75 -13.72
C GLY A 103 -6.83 13.49 -14.66
N GLN A 104 -7.72 12.55 -14.35
CA GLN A 104 -8.88 12.24 -15.19
C GLN A 104 -9.95 13.32 -15.11
N ILE A 105 -10.37 13.82 -16.26
CA ILE A 105 -11.50 14.79 -16.34
C ILE A 105 -12.80 14.00 -16.21
N GLN A 106 -13.42 14.07 -15.05
CA GLN A 106 -14.68 13.36 -14.74
C GLN A 106 -15.92 14.16 -15.14
N LEU A 107 -15.78 15.47 -15.23
CA LEU A 107 -16.83 16.39 -15.66
C LEU A 107 -16.18 17.57 -16.39
N LYS A 108 -16.77 17.98 -17.50
CA LYS A 108 -16.45 19.22 -18.18
C LYS A 108 -17.75 19.91 -18.55
N ARG A 109 -17.95 21.14 -18.11
CA ARG A 109 -19.20 21.89 -18.33
C ARG A 109 -18.85 23.36 -18.57
N GLU A 110 -19.40 23.93 -19.62
CA GLU A 110 -19.39 25.36 -19.84
C GLU A 110 -20.55 26.01 -19.05
N LEU A 111 -20.20 26.97 -18.22
CA LEU A 111 -21.14 27.68 -17.33
C LEU A 111 -21.58 28.99 -17.96
N ASP A 112 -20.72 29.62 -18.75
CA ASP A 112 -20.96 30.82 -19.52
C ASP A 112 -19.94 30.86 -20.66
N GLU A 113 -20.05 31.79 -21.63
CA GLU A 113 -19.16 31.89 -22.78
C GLU A 113 -17.69 31.96 -22.35
N GLY A 114 -16.92 30.93 -22.72
CA GLY A 114 -15.51 30.79 -22.34
C GLY A 114 -15.22 30.39 -20.88
N LEU A 115 -16.24 30.27 -20.01
CA LEU A 115 -16.08 29.83 -18.62
C LEU A 115 -16.32 28.31 -18.49
N VAL A 116 -15.25 27.54 -18.47
CA VAL A 116 -15.31 26.08 -18.42
C VAL A 116 -14.97 25.55 -17.04
N LEU A 117 -15.94 24.87 -16.41
CA LEU A 117 -15.75 24.11 -15.18
C LEU A 117 -15.28 22.69 -15.50
N GLN A 118 -14.21 22.24 -14.83
CA GLN A 118 -13.74 20.85 -14.91
C GLN A 118 -13.64 20.24 -13.52
N ARG A 119 -14.03 18.97 -13.39
CA ARG A 119 -13.76 18.14 -12.23
C ARG A 119 -12.67 17.14 -12.59
N VAL A 120 -11.49 17.32 -11.98
CA VAL A 120 -10.30 16.51 -12.25
C VAL A 120 -9.98 15.68 -11.01
N SER A 121 -9.70 14.38 -11.20
CA SER A 121 -9.26 13.50 -10.11
C SER A 121 -7.84 13.84 -9.68
N CYS A 122 -7.59 13.85 -8.36
CA CYS A 122 -6.27 14.10 -7.78
C CYS A 122 -6.02 13.18 -6.59
N PRO A 123 -4.74 12.90 -6.23
CA PRO A 123 -4.42 12.16 -5.03
C PRO A 123 -4.91 12.84 -3.75
N ILE A 124 -5.33 12.05 -2.76
CA ILE A 124 -5.77 12.52 -1.44
C ILE A 124 -4.56 13.06 -0.65
N GLY A 125 -3.39 12.42 -0.83
CA GLY A 125 -2.15 12.75 -0.13
C GLY A 125 -1.65 11.62 0.76
N VAL A 126 -1.81 11.71 2.08
CA VAL A 126 -1.40 10.66 3.03
C VAL A 126 -2.64 9.94 3.56
N ILE A 127 -2.65 8.61 3.41
CA ILE A 127 -3.74 7.76 3.86
C ILE A 127 -3.26 6.92 5.05
N GLY A 128 -3.94 7.05 6.19
CA GLY A 128 -3.72 6.20 7.36
C GLY A 128 -4.51 4.90 7.24
N ILE A 129 -3.87 3.76 7.47
CA ILE A 129 -4.47 2.44 7.33
C ILE A 129 -4.22 1.66 8.62
N ILE A 130 -5.29 1.17 9.23
CA ILE A 130 -5.21 0.29 10.39
C ILE A 130 -5.81 -1.05 9.98
N PHE A 131 -5.05 -2.12 10.14
CA PHE A 131 -5.51 -3.48 9.82
C PHE A 131 -4.98 -4.50 10.83
N GLU A 132 -5.66 -5.62 10.93
CA GLU A 132 -5.34 -6.69 11.85
C GLU A 132 -5.20 -8.02 11.10
N ALA A 133 -4.11 -8.76 11.37
CA ALA A 133 -3.91 -10.13 10.90
C ALA A 133 -4.14 -10.37 9.40
N ARG A 134 -3.74 -9.42 8.55
CA ARG A 134 -3.93 -9.51 7.10
C ARG A 134 -2.70 -9.01 6.34
N PRO A 135 -1.63 -9.83 6.25
CA PRO A 135 -0.41 -9.45 5.52
C PRO A 135 -0.67 -9.17 4.03
N ASP A 136 -1.62 -9.87 3.41
CA ASP A 136 -2.09 -9.63 2.04
C ASP A 136 -2.67 -8.23 1.85
N ALA A 137 -3.43 -7.72 2.83
CA ALA A 137 -4.02 -6.39 2.78
C ALA A 137 -2.95 -5.28 2.76
N LEU A 138 -1.81 -5.46 3.44
CA LEU A 138 -0.71 -4.50 3.38
C LEU A 138 -0.23 -4.30 1.94
N VAL A 139 0.00 -5.38 1.20
CA VAL A 139 0.45 -5.32 -0.19
C VAL A 139 -0.62 -4.69 -1.08
N GLN A 140 -1.87 -5.16 -0.97
CA GLN A 140 -2.98 -4.69 -1.80
C GLN A 140 -3.23 -3.18 -1.63
N ILE A 141 -3.35 -2.72 -0.39
CA ILE A 141 -3.67 -1.31 -0.12
C ILE A 141 -2.49 -0.40 -0.47
N SER A 142 -1.25 -0.83 -0.16
CA SER A 142 -0.06 -0.05 -0.53
C SER A 142 0.08 0.08 -2.04
N SER A 143 -0.22 -0.98 -2.80
CA SER A 143 -0.20 -0.96 -4.27
C SER A 143 -1.25 0.00 -4.83
N LEU A 144 -2.48 0.01 -4.27
CA LEU A 144 -3.54 0.96 -4.63
C LEU A 144 -3.13 2.41 -4.35
N CYS A 145 -2.46 2.66 -3.20
CA CYS A 145 -1.94 3.99 -2.88
C CYS A 145 -0.89 4.44 -3.89
N ILE A 146 0.05 3.55 -4.26
CA ILE A 146 1.07 3.85 -5.28
C ILE A 146 0.40 4.18 -6.62
N LYS A 147 -0.51 3.34 -7.13
CA LYS A 147 -1.19 3.56 -8.40
C LYS A 147 -1.92 4.90 -8.42
N SER A 148 -2.57 5.27 -7.33
CA SER A 148 -3.35 6.51 -7.21
C SER A 148 -2.56 7.73 -6.75
N GLY A 149 -1.21 7.65 -6.69
CA GLY A 149 -0.34 8.78 -6.34
C GLY A 149 -0.40 9.19 -4.87
N ASN A 150 -0.86 8.31 -3.98
CA ASN A 150 -0.96 8.56 -2.55
C ASN A 150 0.21 7.92 -1.78
N CYS A 151 0.54 8.51 -0.62
CA CYS A 151 1.37 7.89 0.41
C CYS A 151 0.49 7.12 1.40
N ALA A 152 1.02 6.04 1.99
CA ALA A 152 0.32 5.25 2.98
C ALA A 152 1.12 5.14 4.29
N VAL A 153 0.45 5.34 5.43
CA VAL A 153 0.94 4.96 6.75
C VAL A 153 0.15 3.75 7.19
N ALA A 154 0.80 2.61 7.28
CA ALA A 154 0.16 1.37 7.70
C ALA A 154 0.50 1.06 9.16
N SER A 155 -0.51 0.82 9.97
CA SER A 155 -0.37 0.32 11.33
C SER A 155 -0.96 -1.08 11.41
N LEU A 156 -0.10 -2.05 11.74
CA LEU A 156 -0.53 -3.40 12.05
C LEU A 156 -0.90 -3.47 13.53
N HIS A 157 -2.16 -3.72 13.81
CA HIS A 157 -2.58 -4.02 15.17
C HIS A 157 -2.22 -5.47 15.48
N ARG A 158 -1.33 -5.68 16.46
CA ARG A 158 -1.05 -7.01 16.99
C ARG A 158 -2.19 -7.42 17.91
N PHE A 159 -2.53 -8.72 17.89
CA PHE A 159 -3.52 -9.32 18.79
C PHE A 159 -3.29 -8.84 20.23
N GLY A 160 -4.33 -8.29 20.83
CA GLY A 160 -4.33 -7.61 22.12
C GLY A 160 -3.37 -8.20 23.16
N ILE A 161 -2.26 -7.54 23.31
CA ILE A 161 -1.42 -7.55 24.50
C ILE A 161 -1.42 -6.10 25.02
#